data_cde80f928f72f41785aec2b8c4b2fdac
#
_entry.id   cde80f928f72f41785aec2b8c4b2fdac
#
_cell.length_a   1.000
_cell.length_b   1.000
_cell.length_c   1.000
_cell.angle_alpha   90.00
_cell.angle_beta   90.00
_cell.angle_gamma   90.00
#
_symmetry.space_group_name_H-M   'P 1'
#
loop_
_entity.id
_entity.type
_entity.pdbx_description
1 polymer ?
#
loop_
_entity_poly.entity_id
_entity_poly.type
_entity_poly.pdbx_seq_one_letter_code
_entity_poly.pdbx_strand_id
1 'polypeptide(L)'
;GRSFQEALQKACQSLEIKRNGMGADGKELRDQDAILYSLANPSWNRLFHIYDAFKMGISFKTIQQLTKINKWFLNQIEDLVRVEKEMEKFSIHNIPTILLEEAKHKGFADRQIAHTLRCLESEVYDKRNAVGIKRIYKCVDTCAAEFEAKTPYYYSTFGQEGASAVLDNESVSSTKKKVVVLGSGPNRIGQGIEFDYCCVHAAMAMREDGYETIMVNCNPETVSTDYDTSDR
;
A
#
# COMPACT_ATOMS: atom_id res chain seq x y z
N GLY A 1 5.21 -0.04 -4.88
CA GLY A 1 5.65 0.93 -3.87
C GLY A 1 7.08 1.40 -4.12
N ARG A 2 7.44 2.58 -3.62
CA ARG A 2 8.80 3.16 -3.77
C ARG A 2 9.81 2.56 -2.78
N SER A 3 9.33 1.98 -1.70
CA SER A 3 10.16 1.32 -0.69
C SER A 3 9.66 -0.08 -0.43
N PHE A 4 10.52 -0.91 0.17
CA PHE A 4 10.12 -2.25 0.60
C PHE A 4 8.95 -2.19 1.59
N GLN A 5 9.01 -1.28 2.56
CA GLN A 5 7.98 -1.13 3.58
C GLN A 5 6.63 -0.75 2.96
N GLU A 6 6.60 0.23 2.05
CA GLU A 6 5.38 0.60 1.33
C GLU A 6 4.82 -0.57 0.51
N ALA A 7 5.68 -1.29 -0.23
CA ALA A 7 5.28 -2.44 -1.00
C ALA A 7 4.72 -3.57 -0.11
N LEU A 8 5.37 -3.86 1.01
CA LEU A 8 4.92 -4.87 1.97
C LEU A 8 3.57 -4.52 2.60
N GLN A 9 3.38 -3.26 3.03
CA GLN A 9 2.11 -2.78 3.58
C GLN A 9 0.96 -2.92 2.58
N LYS A 10 1.18 -2.51 1.33
CA LYS A 10 0.20 -2.64 0.25
C LYS A 10 -0.10 -4.11 -0.08
N ALA A 11 0.93 -4.97 -0.11
CA ALA A 11 0.74 -6.41 -0.31
C ALA A 11 -0.15 -7.02 0.79
N CYS A 12 0.05 -6.64 2.05
CA CYS A 12 -0.80 -7.09 3.16
C CYS A 12 -2.26 -6.62 3.01
N GLN A 13 -2.48 -5.39 2.51
CA GLN A 13 -3.82 -4.88 2.23
C GLN A 13 -4.53 -5.68 1.13
N SER A 14 -3.79 -6.11 0.10
CA SER A 14 -4.34 -6.84 -1.05
C SER A 14 -4.68 -8.31 -0.78
N LEU A 15 -4.28 -8.88 0.37
CA LEU A 15 -4.59 -10.26 0.73
C LEU A 15 -6.08 -10.54 1.01
N GLU A 16 -6.91 -9.50 1.13
CA GLU A 16 -8.35 -9.59 1.40
C GLU A 16 -8.72 -10.32 2.70
N ILE A 17 -7.81 -10.39 3.64
CA ILE A 17 -7.99 -10.98 4.98
C ILE A 17 -8.48 -9.96 6.01
N LYS A 18 -9.00 -8.83 5.54
CA LYS A 18 -9.48 -7.70 6.36
C LYS A 18 -8.39 -7.06 7.22
N ARG A 19 -7.12 -7.12 6.78
CA ARG A 19 -6.00 -6.37 7.38
C ARG A 19 -5.84 -5.04 6.64
N ASN A 20 -5.43 -4.01 7.39
CA ASN A 20 -5.19 -2.67 6.81
C ASN A 20 -3.71 -2.45 6.47
N GLY A 21 -2.87 -3.43 6.72
CA GLY A 21 -1.43 -3.46 6.52
C GLY A 21 -0.79 -4.55 7.39
N MET A 22 0.48 -4.39 7.76
CA MET A 22 1.20 -5.35 8.60
C MET A 22 0.68 -5.40 10.05
N GLY A 23 0.22 -4.29 10.58
CA GLY A 23 -0.28 -4.11 11.95
C GLY A 23 -1.02 -2.78 12.07
N ALA A 24 -1.12 -2.22 13.28
CA ALA A 24 -1.84 -0.97 13.57
C ALA A 24 -3.32 -1.03 13.17
N ASP A 25 -3.97 -2.18 13.36
CA ASP A 25 -5.36 -2.42 12.95
C ASP A 25 -6.21 -3.13 14.03
N GLY A 26 -5.68 -3.28 15.23
CA GLY A 26 -6.36 -3.89 16.37
C GLY A 26 -6.49 -5.42 16.31
N LYS A 27 -5.77 -6.08 15.40
CA LYS A 27 -5.81 -7.54 15.20
C LYS A 27 -4.52 -8.23 15.64
N GLU A 28 -3.71 -7.52 16.41
CA GLU A 28 -2.44 -8.02 16.91
C GLU A 28 -2.66 -9.17 17.89
N LEU A 29 -1.87 -10.22 17.76
CA LEU A 29 -1.80 -11.30 18.74
C LEU A 29 -1.08 -10.79 19.99
N ARG A 30 -1.64 -11.06 21.18
CA ARG A 30 -1.11 -10.59 22.47
C ARG A 30 -0.60 -11.72 23.36
N ASP A 31 -0.68 -12.95 22.89
CA ASP A 31 -0.18 -14.13 23.59
C ASP A 31 1.29 -14.37 23.17
N GLN A 32 2.19 -14.19 24.11
CA GLN A 32 3.63 -14.30 23.86
C GLN A 32 4.05 -15.73 23.49
N ASP A 33 3.47 -16.76 24.11
CA ASP A 33 3.83 -18.14 23.84
C ASP A 33 3.34 -18.54 22.43
N ALA A 34 2.12 -18.13 22.07
CA ALA A 34 1.59 -18.33 20.73
C ALA A 34 2.43 -17.62 19.66
N ILE A 35 2.92 -16.40 19.94
CA ILE A 35 3.83 -15.68 19.04
C ILE A 35 5.14 -16.44 18.90
N LEU A 36 5.80 -16.82 20.00
CA LEU A 36 7.07 -17.54 19.95
C LEU A 36 6.94 -18.87 19.19
N TYR A 37 5.85 -19.60 19.41
CA TYR A 37 5.54 -20.80 18.65
C TYR A 37 5.43 -20.52 17.14
N SER A 38 4.68 -19.48 16.76
CA SER A 38 4.49 -19.08 15.36
C SER A 38 5.79 -18.58 14.70
N LEU A 39 6.68 -17.95 15.45
CA LEU A 39 7.99 -17.54 14.95
C LEU A 39 8.87 -18.76 14.61
N ALA A 40 8.79 -19.82 15.42
CA ALA A 40 9.56 -21.05 15.19
C ALA A 40 8.95 -21.93 14.09
N ASN A 41 7.62 -21.92 13.96
CA ASN A 41 6.87 -22.79 13.04
C ASN A 41 6.26 -21.96 11.91
N PRO A 42 6.82 -21.99 10.67
CA PRO A 42 6.34 -21.19 9.55
C PRO A 42 4.87 -21.45 9.22
N SER A 43 4.11 -20.36 9.07
CA SER A 43 2.72 -20.34 8.67
C SER A 43 2.44 -19.11 7.81
N TRP A 44 1.30 -19.07 7.14
CA TRP A 44 0.91 -17.96 6.26
C TRP A 44 0.85 -16.59 6.98
N ASN A 45 0.54 -16.58 8.28
CA ASN A 45 0.42 -15.37 9.10
C ASN A 45 1.69 -15.00 9.87
N ARG A 46 2.79 -15.74 9.68
CA ARG A 46 4.04 -15.56 10.43
C ARG A 46 4.58 -14.14 10.35
N LEU A 47 4.43 -13.46 9.20
CA LEU A 47 4.89 -12.07 9.05
C LEU A 47 4.17 -11.12 10.00
N PHE A 48 2.87 -11.30 10.20
CA PHE A 48 2.10 -10.50 11.16
C PHE A 48 2.57 -10.76 12.58
N HIS A 49 2.86 -12.01 12.93
CA HIS A 49 3.36 -12.36 14.25
C HIS A 49 4.80 -11.86 14.51
N ILE A 50 5.60 -11.66 13.48
CA ILE A 50 6.90 -10.96 13.59
C ILE A 50 6.68 -9.50 13.98
N TYR A 51 5.71 -8.83 13.37
CA TYR A 51 5.31 -7.47 13.74
C TYR A 51 4.86 -7.40 15.20
N ASP A 52 3.95 -8.31 15.60
CA ASP A 52 3.43 -8.40 16.96
C ASP A 52 4.55 -8.66 17.97
N ALA A 53 5.52 -9.51 17.63
CA ALA A 53 6.69 -9.80 18.45
C ALA A 53 7.53 -8.55 18.73
N PHE A 54 7.82 -7.74 17.72
CA PHE A 54 8.50 -6.45 17.90
C PHE A 54 7.67 -5.46 18.71
N LYS A 55 6.37 -5.44 18.49
CA LYS A 55 5.45 -4.58 19.25
C LYS A 55 5.42 -4.94 20.72
N MET A 56 5.49 -6.22 21.07
CA MET A 56 5.60 -6.71 22.45
C MET A 56 7.01 -6.53 23.07
N GLY A 57 7.99 -6.13 22.28
CA GLY A 57 9.37 -5.93 22.79
C GLY A 57 10.21 -7.20 22.84
N ILE A 58 9.81 -8.28 22.14
CA ILE A 58 10.66 -9.45 21.98
C ILE A 58 11.93 -9.03 21.23
N SER A 59 13.10 -9.45 21.73
CA SER A 59 14.36 -8.99 21.20
C SER A 59 14.58 -9.38 19.74
N PHE A 60 15.19 -8.48 18.96
CA PHE A 60 15.59 -8.75 17.58
C PHE A 60 16.35 -10.07 17.43
N LYS A 61 17.28 -10.34 18.37
CA LYS A 61 18.08 -11.57 18.38
C LYS A 61 17.20 -12.80 18.50
N THR A 62 16.23 -12.79 19.41
CA THR A 62 15.28 -13.90 19.60
C THR A 62 14.45 -14.13 18.33
N ILE A 63 13.88 -13.07 17.75
CA ILE A 63 13.07 -13.15 16.53
C ILE A 63 13.92 -13.72 15.40
N GLN A 64 15.15 -13.24 15.21
CA GLN A 64 16.04 -13.74 14.17
C GLN A 64 16.42 -15.21 14.38
N GLN A 65 16.72 -15.60 15.61
CA GLN A 65 17.08 -17.00 15.93
C GLN A 65 15.94 -17.98 15.64
N LEU A 66 14.70 -17.60 15.96
CA LEU A 66 13.53 -18.45 15.72
C LEU A 66 13.13 -18.47 14.26
N THR A 67 13.11 -17.32 13.61
CA THR A 67 12.60 -17.21 12.23
C THR A 67 13.61 -17.60 11.16
N LYS A 68 14.91 -17.44 11.44
CA LYS A 68 16.03 -17.54 10.47
C LYS A 68 15.91 -16.56 9.29
N ILE A 69 15.04 -15.56 9.38
CA ILE A 69 14.87 -14.53 8.34
C ILE A 69 16.08 -13.60 8.37
N ASN A 70 16.51 -13.16 7.18
CA ASN A 70 17.61 -12.22 7.04
C ASN A 70 17.33 -10.93 7.82
N LYS A 71 18.35 -10.43 8.49
CA LYS A 71 18.27 -9.22 9.34
C LYS A 71 17.73 -8.00 8.62
N TRP A 72 18.04 -7.86 7.33
CA TRP A 72 17.56 -6.73 6.55
C TRP A 72 16.02 -6.66 6.53
N PHE A 73 15.34 -7.78 6.28
CA PHE A 73 13.88 -7.82 6.27
C PHE A 73 13.29 -7.59 7.66
N LEU A 74 13.91 -8.16 8.69
CA LEU A 74 13.47 -7.96 10.07
C LEU A 74 13.59 -6.49 10.49
N ASN A 75 14.67 -5.81 10.10
CA ASN A 75 14.86 -4.37 10.36
C ASN A 75 13.76 -3.53 9.69
N GLN A 76 13.29 -3.91 8.48
CA GLN A 76 12.21 -3.18 7.82
C GLN A 76 10.90 -3.29 8.61
N ILE A 77 10.61 -4.46 9.19
CA ILE A 77 9.41 -4.67 10.00
C ILE A 77 9.54 -3.97 11.37
N GLU A 78 10.71 -4.08 12.01
CA GLU A 78 10.99 -3.39 13.27
C GLU A 78 10.80 -1.87 13.13
N ASP A 79 11.26 -1.29 12.02
CA ASP A 79 11.13 0.14 11.75
C ASP A 79 9.66 0.57 11.53
N LEU A 80 8.82 -0.28 10.96
CA LEU A 80 7.37 -0.03 10.92
C LEU A 80 6.78 0.02 12.34
N VAL A 81 7.16 -0.93 13.21
CA VAL A 81 6.72 -0.94 14.62
C VAL A 81 7.21 0.30 15.37
N ARG A 82 8.44 0.77 15.10
CA ARG A 82 8.97 2.02 15.67
C ARG A 82 8.08 3.21 15.31
N VAL A 83 7.70 3.34 14.04
CA VAL A 83 6.83 4.44 13.58
C VAL A 83 5.46 4.36 14.25
N GLU A 84 4.86 3.16 14.35
CA GLU A 84 3.58 3.00 15.06
C GLU A 84 3.69 3.45 16.52
N LYS A 85 4.69 2.94 17.26
CA LYS A 85 4.91 3.30 18.66
C LYS A 85 5.17 4.80 18.85
N GLU A 86 5.82 5.44 17.87
CA GLU A 86 6.01 6.88 17.91
C GLU A 86 4.69 7.63 17.73
N MET A 87 3.87 7.22 16.76
CA MET A 87 2.53 7.80 16.53
C MET A 87 1.61 7.63 17.74
N GLU A 88 1.70 6.52 18.48
CA GLU A 88 0.86 6.27 19.68
C GLU A 88 0.99 7.36 20.77
N LYS A 89 2.06 8.17 20.73
CA LYS A 89 2.30 9.27 21.68
C LYS A 89 1.49 10.53 21.37
N PHE A 90 0.82 10.57 20.22
CA PHE A 90 0.15 11.75 19.71
C PHE A 90 -1.35 11.51 19.47
N SER A 91 -2.06 12.60 19.22
CA SER A 91 -3.41 12.62 18.66
C SER A 91 -3.37 13.25 17.27
N ILE A 92 -4.48 13.20 16.55
CA ILE A 92 -4.62 13.83 15.21
C ILE A 92 -4.35 15.34 15.24
N HIS A 93 -4.61 15.99 16.38
CA HIS A 93 -4.46 17.44 16.53
C HIS A 93 -3.01 17.88 16.70
N ASN A 94 -2.15 17.03 17.30
CA ASN A 94 -0.78 17.40 17.66
C ASN A 94 0.31 16.51 17.05
N ILE A 95 -0.05 15.54 16.18
CA ILE A 95 0.95 14.74 15.48
C ILE A 95 1.88 15.64 14.65
N PRO A 96 3.22 15.48 14.76
CA PRO A 96 4.16 16.20 13.91
C PRO A 96 3.95 15.85 12.43
N THR A 97 3.96 16.87 11.55
CA THR A 97 3.80 16.67 10.10
C THR A 97 4.84 15.69 9.56
N ILE A 98 6.09 15.80 10.00
CA ILE A 98 7.19 14.91 9.56
C ILE A 98 6.93 13.44 9.93
N LEU A 99 6.31 13.16 11.08
CA LEU A 99 5.97 11.79 11.48
C LEU A 99 4.81 11.25 10.65
N LEU A 100 3.81 12.09 10.37
CA LEU A 100 2.69 11.72 9.50
C LEU A 100 3.18 11.43 8.07
N GLU A 101 4.09 12.24 7.57
CA GLU A 101 4.73 12.05 6.26
C GLU A 101 5.55 10.76 6.22
N GLU A 102 6.40 10.52 7.23
CA GLU A 102 7.17 9.27 7.37
C GLU A 102 6.25 8.05 7.35
N ALA A 103 5.15 8.08 8.11
CA ALA A 103 4.17 7.00 8.11
C ALA A 103 3.57 6.76 6.72
N LYS A 104 3.22 7.82 5.99
CA LYS A 104 2.69 7.71 4.62
C LYS A 104 3.71 7.14 3.66
N HIS A 105 4.96 7.57 3.71
CA HIS A 105 6.05 7.03 2.88
C HIS A 105 6.35 5.55 3.17
N LYS A 106 6.14 5.10 4.40
CA LYS A 106 6.27 3.69 4.80
C LYS A 106 5.01 2.86 4.54
N GLY A 107 4.01 3.44 3.90
CA GLY A 107 2.83 2.71 3.41
C GLY A 107 1.71 2.52 4.45
N PHE A 108 1.73 3.22 5.58
CA PHE A 108 0.59 3.20 6.50
C PHE A 108 -0.66 3.78 5.82
N ALA A 109 -1.74 3.01 5.78
CA ALA A 109 -3.03 3.46 5.32
C ALA A 109 -3.61 4.53 6.28
N ASP A 110 -4.44 5.45 5.77
CA ASP A 110 -5.11 6.44 6.62
C ASP A 110 -5.90 5.75 7.74
N ARG A 111 -6.47 4.57 7.46
CA ARG A 111 -7.18 3.72 8.46
C ARG A 111 -6.26 3.17 9.57
N GLN A 112 -5.01 2.79 9.27
CA GLN A 112 -4.05 2.37 10.29
C GLN A 112 -3.64 3.54 11.18
N ILE A 113 -3.36 4.70 10.57
CA ILE A 113 -3.02 5.94 11.30
C ILE A 113 -4.21 6.35 12.19
N ALA A 114 -5.43 6.30 11.67
CA ALA A 114 -6.64 6.61 12.42
C ALA A 114 -6.81 5.69 13.64
N HIS A 115 -6.58 4.38 13.46
CA HIS A 115 -6.61 3.42 14.56
C HIS A 115 -5.58 3.77 15.64
N THR A 116 -4.33 4.05 15.25
CA THR A 116 -3.23 4.39 16.17
C THR A 116 -3.50 5.71 16.91
N LEU A 117 -3.99 6.74 16.22
CA LEU A 117 -4.30 8.06 16.78
C LEU A 117 -5.68 8.13 17.46
N ARG A 118 -6.50 7.05 17.39
CA ARG A 118 -7.86 6.96 17.94
C ARG A 118 -8.79 8.05 17.40
N CYS A 119 -8.80 8.24 16.11
CA CYS A 119 -9.61 9.21 15.38
C CYS A 119 -10.31 8.57 14.17
N LEU A 120 -11.08 9.35 13.41
CA LEU A 120 -11.70 8.89 12.17
C LEU A 120 -10.70 8.90 11.01
N GLU A 121 -10.88 8.00 10.06
CA GLU A 121 -10.07 7.95 8.83
C GLU A 121 -10.16 9.26 8.02
N SER A 122 -11.35 9.90 8.02
CA SER A 122 -11.57 11.19 7.39
C SER A 122 -10.73 12.31 8.02
N GLU A 123 -10.53 12.29 9.35
CA GLU A 123 -9.70 13.30 10.03
C GLU A 123 -8.22 13.17 9.63
N VAL A 124 -7.73 11.92 9.43
CA VAL A 124 -6.38 11.70 8.90
C VAL A 124 -6.26 12.19 7.46
N TYR A 125 -7.26 11.90 6.63
CA TYR A 125 -7.33 12.38 5.25
C TYR A 125 -7.28 13.91 5.18
N ASP A 126 -8.11 14.59 5.97
CA ASP A 126 -8.18 16.05 6.01
C ASP A 126 -6.87 16.65 6.52
N LYS A 127 -6.32 16.11 7.60
CA LYS A 127 -5.06 16.57 8.18
C LYS A 127 -3.92 16.49 7.18
N ARG A 128 -3.71 15.31 6.53
CA ARG A 128 -2.61 15.15 5.59
C ARG A 128 -2.73 16.03 4.36
N ASN A 129 -3.97 16.26 3.87
CA ASN A 129 -4.21 17.18 2.76
C ASN A 129 -3.94 18.63 3.15
N ALA A 130 -4.35 19.05 4.37
CA ALA A 130 -4.12 20.39 4.88
C ALA A 130 -2.61 20.71 5.02
N VAL A 131 -1.78 19.71 5.34
CA VAL A 131 -0.32 19.87 5.45
C VAL A 131 0.45 19.51 4.16
N GLY A 132 -0.26 19.31 3.04
CA GLY A 132 0.37 19.10 1.74
C GLY A 132 0.81 17.66 1.44
N ILE A 133 0.56 16.68 2.30
CA ILE A 133 0.89 15.26 2.06
C ILE A 133 -0.14 14.66 1.09
N LYS A 134 0.18 14.71 -0.21
CA LYS A 134 -0.71 14.29 -1.30
C LYS A 134 -0.19 13.05 -2.01
N ARG A 135 -1.12 12.30 -2.57
CA ARG A 135 -0.79 11.18 -3.45
C ARG A 135 -0.20 11.69 -4.77
N ILE A 136 0.78 10.98 -5.24
CA ILE A 136 1.34 11.08 -6.58
C ILE A 136 1.29 9.72 -7.25
N TYR A 137 1.52 9.68 -8.55
CA TYR A 137 1.54 8.46 -9.34
C TYR A 137 2.89 8.32 -10.03
N LYS A 138 3.49 7.15 -9.91
CA LYS A 138 4.75 6.78 -10.53
C LYS A 138 4.50 5.73 -11.60
N CYS A 139 5.22 5.82 -12.71
CA CYS A 139 5.23 4.78 -13.71
C CYS A 139 5.90 3.50 -13.15
N VAL A 140 5.33 2.35 -13.49
CA VAL A 140 5.96 1.07 -13.19
C VAL A 140 7.11 0.86 -14.16
N ASP A 141 8.32 0.66 -13.64
CA ASP A 141 9.46 0.25 -14.45
C ASP A 141 9.32 -1.22 -14.85
N THR A 142 8.84 -1.43 -16.05
CA THR A 142 8.67 -2.77 -16.65
C THR A 142 9.91 -3.28 -17.36
N CYS A 143 10.98 -2.47 -17.38
CA CYS A 143 12.22 -2.74 -18.12
C CYS A 143 13.45 -2.90 -17.23
N ALA A 144 13.28 -3.03 -15.90
CA ALA A 144 14.37 -3.20 -14.94
C ALA A 144 15.49 -2.15 -15.05
N ALA A 145 15.14 -0.91 -15.37
CA ALA A 145 16.04 0.21 -15.62
C ALA A 145 17.05 0.01 -16.79
N GLU A 146 16.86 -1.03 -17.59
CA GLU A 146 17.70 -1.22 -18.80
C GLU A 146 17.27 -0.31 -19.95
N PHE A 147 15.98 0.00 -20.03
CA PHE A 147 15.37 0.89 -21.01
C PHE A 147 14.30 1.77 -20.35
N GLU A 148 13.93 2.87 -21.02
CA GLU A 148 12.81 3.70 -20.60
C GLU A 148 11.50 2.91 -20.70
N ALA A 149 10.77 2.76 -19.58
CA ALA A 149 9.47 2.13 -19.55
C ALA A 149 8.42 3.05 -20.20
N LYS A 150 7.75 2.55 -21.24
CA LYS A 150 6.72 3.29 -22.00
C LYS A 150 5.30 2.79 -21.76
N THR A 151 5.13 1.73 -20.97
CA THR A 151 3.82 1.16 -20.65
C THR A 151 3.04 2.08 -19.72
N PRO A 152 1.72 2.25 -19.91
CA PRO A 152 0.90 3.18 -19.13
C PRO A 152 0.48 2.61 -17.76
N TYR A 153 1.40 1.90 -17.09
CA TYR A 153 1.18 1.34 -15.77
C TYR A 153 1.66 2.27 -14.68
N TYR A 154 0.78 2.55 -13.73
CA TYR A 154 1.07 3.46 -12.61
C TYR A 154 0.74 2.82 -11.28
N TYR A 155 1.47 3.22 -10.25
CA TYR A 155 1.11 2.97 -8.87
C TYR A 155 1.04 4.27 -8.08
N SER A 156 0.13 4.33 -7.11
CA SER A 156 0.03 5.51 -6.24
C SER A 156 1.03 5.42 -5.10
N THR A 157 1.65 6.54 -4.76
CA THR A 157 2.56 6.68 -3.61
C THR A 157 2.40 8.07 -3.01
N PHE A 158 3.23 8.41 -2.03
CA PHE A 158 3.30 9.76 -1.50
C PHE A 158 4.62 10.40 -1.92
N GLY A 159 4.55 11.61 -2.46
CA GLY A 159 5.70 12.39 -2.92
C GLY A 159 6.35 13.17 -1.78
N GLN A 160 7.57 13.66 -2.03
CA GLN A 160 8.23 14.60 -1.14
C GLN A 160 7.58 15.98 -1.19
N GLU A 161 7.67 16.76 -0.10
CA GLU A 161 7.03 18.07 0.03
C GLU A 161 7.44 19.12 -1.02
N GLY A 162 6.52 20.06 -1.28
CA GLY A 162 6.74 21.31 -2.00
C GLY A 162 6.69 21.22 -3.51
N ALA A 163 7.32 22.19 -4.19
CA ALA A 163 7.41 22.24 -5.66
C ALA A 163 7.99 20.97 -6.30
N SER A 164 8.78 20.22 -5.53
CA SER A 164 9.31 18.91 -5.89
C SER A 164 8.24 17.84 -6.02
N ALA A 165 7.12 17.91 -5.26
CA ALA A 165 6.05 16.92 -5.32
C ALA A 165 5.28 16.94 -6.64
N VAL A 166 5.13 18.10 -7.26
CA VAL A 166 4.49 18.25 -8.59
C VAL A 166 5.40 17.68 -9.67
N LEU A 167 6.72 17.88 -9.55
CA LEU A 167 7.72 17.34 -10.47
C LEU A 167 7.92 15.83 -10.30
N ASP A 168 7.58 15.29 -9.12
CA ASP A 168 7.71 13.86 -8.81
C ASP A 168 6.52 13.03 -9.33
N ASN A 169 5.40 13.65 -9.73
CA ASN A 169 4.25 12.97 -10.30
C ASN A 169 4.45 12.70 -11.80
N GLU A 170 4.54 11.43 -12.17
CA GLU A 170 4.76 10.99 -13.55
C GLU A 170 3.46 10.82 -14.35
N SER A 171 2.30 10.91 -13.68
CA SER A 171 1.01 10.87 -14.35
C SER A 171 0.66 12.23 -14.95
N VAL A 172 0.82 12.37 -16.26
CA VAL A 172 0.43 13.58 -16.99
C VAL A 172 -1.07 13.61 -17.21
N SER A 173 -1.75 14.57 -16.61
CA SER A 173 -3.21 14.76 -16.82
C SER A 173 -3.50 15.28 -18.22
N SER A 174 -4.43 14.64 -18.93
CA SER A 174 -4.99 15.19 -20.17
C SER A 174 -6.14 16.16 -19.89
N THR A 175 -6.59 16.91 -20.91
CA THR A 175 -7.77 17.79 -20.85
C THR A 175 -9.08 17.05 -21.12
N LYS A 176 -9.01 15.77 -21.54
CA LYS A 176 -10.18 14.94 -21.79
C LYS A 176 -10.97 14.67 -20.49
N LYS A 177 -12.26 14.45 -20.64
CA LYS A 177 -13.07 13.87 -19.56
C LYS A 177 -12.56 12.46 -19.25
N LYS A 178 -12.54 12.07 -17.99
CA LYS A 178 -11.97 10.81 -17.53
C LYS A 178 -13.03 9.89 -16.97
N VAL A 179 -12.88 8.60 -17.25
CA VAL A 179 -13.67 7.54 -16.63
C VAL A 179 -12.72 6.55 -15.97
N VAL A 180 -12.97 6.25 -14.71
CA VAL A 180 -12.23 5.22 -13.97
C VAL A 180 -13.07 3.96 -13.94
N VAL A 181 -12.52 2.86 -14.45
CA VAL A 181 -13.12 1.52 -14.37
C VAL A 181 -12.46 0.77 -13.21
N LEU A 182 -13.27 0.42 -12.21
CA LEU A 182 -12.79 -0.31 -11.03
C LEU A 182 -12.96 -1.81 -11.26
N GLY A 183 -11.87 -2.48 -11.56
CA GLY A 183 -11.83 -3.92 -11.79
C GLY A 183 -11.60 -4.77 -10.53
N SER A 184 -11.37 -4.16 -9.35
CA SER A 184 -11.17 -4.88 -8.10
C SER A 184 -12.46 -5.57 -7.62
N GLY A 185 -12.31 -6.58 -6.75
CA GLY A 185 -13.41 -7.36 -6.23
C GLY A 185 -13.66 -8.62 -7.07
N PRO A 186 -14.52 -8.61 -8.08
CA PRO A 186 -14.76 -9.81 -8.89
C PRO A 186 -13.54 -10.24 -9.72
N ASN A 187 -12.66 -9.33 -10.12
CA ASN A 187 -11.48 -9.63 -10.95
C ASN A 187 -10.26 -10.04 -10.11
N ARG A 188 -10.41 -11.07 -9.32
CA ARG A 188 -9.32 -11.64 -8.51
C ARG A 188 -8.66 -12.82 -9.21
N ILE A 189 -7.43 -13.14 -8.81
CA ILE A 189 -6.77 -14.38 -9.22
C ILE A 189 -7.68 -15.57 -8.85
N GLY A 190 -7.93 -16.46 -9.82
CA GLY A 190 -8.80 -17.61 -9.69
C GLY A 190 -10.28 -17.39 -9.99
N GLN A 191 -10.70 -16.16 -10.33
CA GLN A 191 -12.04 -15.89 -10.88
C GLN A 191 -12.06 -16.00 -12.40
N GLY A 192 -13.22 -16.28 -12.95
CA GLY A 192 -13.40 -16.47 -14.37
C GLY A 192 -13.23 -15.19 -15.20
N ILE A 193 -12.88 -15.36 -16.47
CA ILE A 193 -12.67 -14.26 -17.44
C ILE A 193 -13.93 -13.41 -17.68
N GLU A 194 -15.11 -13.96 -17.42
CA GLU A 194 -16.38 -13.26 -17.55
C GLU A 194 -16.49 -11.98 -16.75
N PHE A 195 -15.82 -11.91 -15.60
CA PHE A 195 -15.78 -10.70 -14.78
C PHE A 195 -14.91 -9.62 -15.38
N ASP A 196 -13.86 -10.01 -16.08
CA ASP A 196 -12.93 -9.09 -16.75
C ASP A 196 -13.51 -8.57 -18.07
N TYR A 197 -14.31 -9.38 -18.75
CA TYR A 197 -14.99 -9.03 -19.99
C TYR A 197 -15.76 -7.69 -19.89
N CYS A 198 -16.53 -7.51 -18.83
CA CYS A 198 -17.26 -6.26 -18.60
C CYS A 198 -16.33 -5.06 -18.43
N CYS A 199 -15.19 -5.22 -17.78
CA CYS A 199 -14.21 -4.16 -17.61
C CYS A 199 -13.57 -3.74 -18.93
N VAL A 200 -13.20 -4.72 -19.77
CA VAL A 200 -12.63 -4.48 -21.10
C VAL A 200 -13.62 -3.74 -21.99
N HIS A 201 -14.87 -4.24 -22.08
CA HIS A 201 -15.89 -3.59 -22.90
C HIS A 201 -16.30 -2.21 -22.40
N ALA A 202 -16.35 -2.00 -21.09
CA ALA A 202 -16.60 -0.68 -20.53
C ALA A 202 -15.48 0.31 -20.89
N ALA A 203 -14.22 -0.10 -20.79
CA ALA A 203 -13.08 0.73 -21.18
C ALA A 203 -13.13 1.08 -22.68
N MET A 204 -13.37 0.09 -23.55
CA MET A 204 -13.46 0.31 -25.00
C MET A 204 -14.60 1.26 -25.37
N ALA A 205 -15.82 1.03 -24.87
CA ALA A 205 -16.98 1.88 -25.17
C ALA A 205 -16.75 3.34 -24.72
N MET A 206 -16.16 3.55 -23.54
CA MET A 206 -15.87 4.90 -23.08
C MET A 206 -14.77 5.59 -23.90
N ARG A 207 -13.77 4.84 -24.41
CA ARG A 207 -12.77 5.39 -25.35
C ARG A 207 -13.42 5.80 -26.66
N GLU A 208 -14.33 4.99 -27.22
CA GLU A 208 -15.09 5.33 -28.44
C GLU A 208 -15.91 6.60 -28.25
N ASP A 209 -16.47 6.83 -27.06
CA ASP A 209 -17.17 8.05 -26.69
C ASP A 209 -16.24 9.25 -26.39
N GLY A 210 -14.91 9.08 -26.56
CA GLY A 210 -13.91 10.15 -26.43
C GLY A 210 -13.42 10.44 -25.01
N TYR A 211 -13.72 9.58 -24.04
CA TYR A 211 -13.19 9.69 -22.70
C TYR A 211 -11.76 9.15 -22.62
N GLU A 212 -10.95 9.69 -21.70
CA GLU A 212 -9.72 9.04 -21.23
C GLU A 212 -10.10 7.97 -20.22
N THR A 213 -9.72 6.72 -20.49
CA THR A 213 -10.08 5.57 -19.66
C THR A 213 -8.92 5.20 -18.72
N ILE A 214 -9.25 4.99 -17.46
CA ILE A 214 -8.29 4.60 -16.42
C ILE A 214 -8.77 3.30 -15.79
N MET A 215 -8.01 2.22 -15.97
CA MET A 215 -8.29 0.94 -15.35
C MET A 215 -7.61 0.85 -13.98
N VAL A 216 -8.36 0.47 -12.96
CA VAL A 216 -7.80 0.16 -11.63
C VAL A 216 -8.14 -1.28 -11.30
N ASN A 217 -7.13 -2.14 -11.23
CA ASN A 217 -7.29 -3.55 -10.90
C ASN A 217 -6.22 -4.01 -9.90
N CYS A 218 -6.56 -4.99 -9.07
CA CYS A 218 -5.64 -5.63 -8.13
C CYS A 218 -4.97 -6.89 -8.72
N ASN A 219 -5.45 -7.39 -9.86
CA ASN A 219 -4.91 -8.57 -10.54
C ASN A 219 -4.23 -8.15 -11.85
N PRO A 220 -2.89 -8.24 -11.96
CA PRO A 220 -2.17 -7.87 -13.18
C PRO A 220 -2.29 -8.90 -14.31
N GLU A 221 -2.88 -10.07 -14.05
CA GLU A 221 -3.03 -11.16 -15.01
C GLU A 221 -4.38 -11.11 -15.76
N THR A 222 -5.11 -10.00 -15.72
CA THR A 222 -6.38 -9.83 -16.40
C THR A 222 -6.19 -9.08 -17.72
N VAL A 223 -7.03 -9.39 -18.74
CA VAL A 223 -7.01 -8.71 -20.05
C VAL A 223 -7.32 -7.21 -19.91
N SER A 224 -8.14 -6.83 -18.93
CA SER A 224 -8.44 -5.41 -18.66
C SER A 224 -7.22 -4.60 -18.25
N THR A 225 -6.15 -5.25 -17.78
CA THR A 225 -4.89 -4.61 -17.43
C THR A 225 -3.85 -4.65 -18.54
N ASP A 226 -4.17 -5.19 -19.70
CA ASP A 226 -3.30 -5.12 -20.87
C ASP A 226 -3.11 -3.66 -21.30
N TYR A 227 -1.89 -3.31 -21.70
CA TYR A 227 -1.47 -1.93 -21.98
C TYR A 227 -2.25 -1.22 -23.09
N ASP A 228 -2.99 -1.95 -23.92
CA ASP A 228 -3.78 -1.44 -25.04
C ASP A 228 -5.30 -1.39 -24.77
N THR A 229 -5.76 -1.95 -23.65
CA THR A 229 -7.18 -1.98 -23.26
C THR A 229 -7.68 -0.61 -22.81
N SER A 230 -6.89 0.10 -22.01
CA SER A 230 -7.22 1.44 -21.48
C SER A 230 -6.08 2.42 -21.74
N ASP A 231 -6.35 3.72 -21.54
CA ASP A 231 -5.32 4.74 -21.71
C ASP A 231 -4.32 4.73 -20.56
N ARG A 232 -4.76 4.26 -19.36
CA ARG A 232 -3.93 4.13 -18.16
C ARG A 232 -4.44 3.01 -17.27
#